data_67860cc9ca503cd14d3b00bac3b5ac80
#
_entry.id   67860cc9ca503cd14d3b00bac3b5ac80
#
_cell.length_a   1.000
_cell.length_b   1.000
_cell.length_c   1.000
_cell.angle_alpha   90.00
_cell.angle_beta   90.00
_cell.angle_gamma   90.00
#
_symmetry.space_group_name_H-M   'P 1'
#
loop_
_entity.id
_entity.type
_entity.pdbx_description
1 polymer ?
#
loop_
_entity_poly.entity_id
_entity_poly.type
_entity_poly.pdbx_seq_one_letter_code
_entity_poly.pdbx_strand_id
1 'polypeptide(L)'
;TPHIGGMNKHNCNKFSKSKSGLKEVRSHVWLDLIFVNLNNNEIDFEKYIKPLSDRWNKFWPIKDRELMVYSKDYGYFNLNAKCNWKFAIENYCESYHLPWVHPGLNSYSKIDDHYHIQGLPNRFAGQGTMVYNPKFKSNLKFPTFPNWPKDQEHIAEYVALFPNVMLGIHKDHFYAYWLEPVNNE
;
A
#
# COMPACT_ATOMS: atom_id res chain seq x y z
N THR A 1 10.80 27.15 17.67
CA THR A 1 12.06 27.61 17.05
C THR A 1 12.96 28.19 18.13
N PRO A 2 14.08 27.55 18.48
CA PRO A 2 14.97 28.03 19.53
C PRO A 2 15.70 29.35 19.18
N HIS A 3 15.63 29.82 17.95
CA HIS A 3 16.39 30.96 17.43
C HIS A 3 15.56 32.17 16.98
N ILE A 4 14.33 32.30 17.43
CA ILE A 4 13.59 33.57 17.26
C ILE A 4 14.11 34.63 18.29
N GLY A 5 15.41 34.71 18.47
CA GLY A 5 16.05 35.55 19.47
C GLY A 5 16.00 37.06 19.21
N GLY A 6 15.23 37.51 18.24
CA GLY A 6 15.01 38.93 17.98
C GLY A 6 13.56 39.39 18.10
N MET A 7 12.59 38.45 18.01
CA MET A 7 11.18 38.85 17.94
C MET A 7 10.64 39.49 19.21
N ASN A 8 11.10 39.07 20.38
CA ASN A 8 10.73 39.72 21.64
C ASN A 8 11.41 41.10 21.87
N LYS A 9 12.53 41.37 21.17
CA LYS A 9 13.25 42.64 21.24
C LYS A 9 12.60 43.74 20.40
N HIS A 10 11.73 43.39 19.48
CA HIS A 10 11.05 44.30 18.56
C HIS A 10 9.58 44.53 18.87
N ASN A 11 9.13 44.28 20.11
CA ASN A 11 7.73 44.45 20.55
C ASN A 11 6.70 43.75 19.64
N CYS A 12 7.02 42.59 19.13
CA CYS A 12 6.07 41.79 18.35
C CYS A 12 5.10 41.07 19.30
N ASN A 13 4.13 41.79 19.80
CA ASN A 13 3.09 41.27 20.72
C ASN A 13 2.20 40.18 20.12
N LYS A 14 2.33 39.91 18.82
CA LYS A 14 1.56 38.89 18.12
C LYS A 14 2.21 37.51 18.08
N PHE A 15 3.51 37.42 18.43
CA PHE A 15 4.21 36.15 18.45
C PHE A 15 4.00 35.42 19.78
N SER A 16 3.45 34.24 19.73
CA SER A 16 3.35 33.32 20.88
C SER A 16 4.06 32.04 20.55
N LYS A 17 5.07 31.69 21.32
CA LYS A 17 5.84 30.44 21.14
C LYS A 17 4.93 29.20 21.19
N SER A 18 3.93 29.23 22.05
CA SER A 18 2.94 28.13 22.17
C SER A 18 2.00 28.05 20.98
N LYS A 19 1.71 29.17 20.30
CA LYS A 19 0.79 29.20 19.13
C LYS A 19 1.54 29.09 17.80
N SER A 20 2.86 29.23 17.79
CA SER A 20 3.69 29.25 16.57
C SER A 20 4.57 28.00 16.45
N GLY A 21 4.30 26.98 17.23
CA GLY A 21 4.93 25.66 17.10
C GLY A 21 4.40 24.89 15.89
N LEU A 22 5.08 23.80 15.55
CA LEU A 22 4.57 22.83 14.59
C LEU A 22 3.26 22.22 15.14
N LYS A 23 2.32 22.00 14.25
CA LYS A 23 1.10 21.25 14.58
C LYS A 23 1.46 19.79 14.67
N GLU A 24 0.92 19.12 15.67
CA GLU A 24 1.01 17.68 15.79
C GLU A 24 0.20 17.01 14.69
N VAL A 25 0.79 15.99 14.06
CA VAL A 25 0.16 15.18 13.01
C VAL A 25 0.20 13.73 13.46
N ARG A 26 -0.96 13.08 13.47
CA ARG A 26 -1.04 11.66 13.77
C ARG A 26 -0.33 10.89 12.68
N SER A 27 0.58 10.01 13.07
CA SER A 27 1.32 9.15 12.15
C SER A 27 1.40 7.72 12.69
N HIS A 28 1.48 6.77 11.77
CA HIS A 28 1.64 5.36 12.08
C HIS A 28 2.52 4.70 11.03
N VAL A 29 3.35 3.73 11.44
CA VAL A 29 4.17 2.93 10.53
C VAL A 29 3.55 1.54 10.42
N TRP A 30 3.29 1.10 9.19
CA TRP A 30 2.81 -0.23 8.90
C TRP A 30 3.42 -0.74 7.59
N LEU A 31 4.05 -1.92 7.61
CA LEU A 31 4.80 -2.51 6.48
C LEU A 31 5.83 -1.52 5.90
N ASP A 32 6.57 -0.83 6.78
CA ASP A 32 7.56 0.20 6.44
C ASP A 32 7.01 1.42 5.69
N LEU A 33 5.70 1.53 5.55
CA LEU A 33 5.01 2.70 5.02
C LEU A 33 4.59 3.62 6.16
N ILE A 34 4.79 4.92 5.98
CA ILE A 34 4.39 5.95 6.94
C ILE A 34 3.03 6.50 6.53
N PHE A 35 2.02 6.26 7.34
CA PHE A 35 0.68 6.81 7.18
C PHE A 35 0.53 8.05 8.05
N VAL A 36 -0.07 9.11 7.50
CA VAL A 36 -0.33 10.35 8.22
C VAL A 36 -1.80 10.71 8.14
N ASN A 37 -2.34 11.29 9.21
CA ASN A 37 -3.71 11.75 9.26
C ASN A 37 -3.75 13.18 9.79
N LEU A 38 -4.24 14.10 8.96
CA LEU A 38 -4.39 15.51 9.30
C LEU A 38 -5.69 15.81 10.07
N ASN A 39 -6.62 14.85 10.08
CA ASN A 39 -7.88 14.97 10.79
C ASN A 39 -7.83 14.17 12.11
N ASN A 40 -7.70 14.85 13.22
CA ASN A 40 -7.58 14.22 14.54
C ASN A 40 -8.87 13.52 15.03
N ASN A 41 -9.99 13.63 14.33
CA ASN A 41 -11.26 13.03 14.71
C ASN A 41 -11.49 11.64 14.09
N GLU A 42 -10.56 11.15 13.29
CA GLU A 42 -10.68 9.85 12.63
C GLU A 42 -10.29 8.68 13.55
N ILE A 43 -10.74 7.49 13.15
CA ILE A 43 -10.43 6.24 13.81
C ILE A 43 -8.91 6.01 13.91
N ASP A 44 -8.46 5.36 14.97
CA ASP A 44 -7.06 4.96 15.11
C ASP A 44 -6.62 4.03 13.98
N PHE A 45 -5.38 4.19 13.52
CA PHE A 45 -4.85 3.46 12.38
C PHE A 45 -4.92 1.93 12.58
N GLU A 46 -4.63 1.44 13.77
CA GLU A 46 -4.71 0.00 14.07
C GLU A 46 -6.13 -0.54 13.88
N LYS A 47 -7.14 0.21 14.32
CA LYS A 47 -8.55 -0.14 14.09
C LYS A 47 -8.94 0.00 12.61
N TYR A 48 -8.31 0.95 11.92
CA TYR A 48 -8.53 1.18 10.50
C TYR A 48 -8.02 0.00 9.66
N ILE A 49 -6.79 -0.45 9.89
CA ILE A 49 -6.11 -1.48 9.12
C ILE A 49 -6.47 -2.92 9.55
N LYS A 50 -7.01 -3.08 10.76
CA LYS A 50 -7.28 -4.40 11.34
C LYS A 50 -8.02 -5.37 10.42
N PRO A 51 -9.10 -5.00 9.71
CA PRO A 51 -9.81 -5.95 8.84
C PRO A 51 -8.95 -6.50 7.70
N LEU A 52 -8.07 -5.68 7.12
CA LEU A 52 -7.12 -6.13 6.10
C LEU A 52 -6.00 -6.98 6.73
N SER A 53 -5.49 -6.56 7.87
CA SER A 53 -4.46 -7.29 8.58
C SER A 53 -4.96 -8.68 9.03
N ASP A 54 -6.19 -8.78 9.55
CA ASP A 54 -6.82 -10.04 9.93
C ASP A 54 -7.03 -10.97 8.72
N ARG A 55 -7.39 -10.40 7.56
CA ARG A 55 -7.49 -11.13 6.30
C ARG A 55 -6.16 -11.76 5.93
N TRP A 56 -5.09 -10.97 5.93
CA TRP A 56 -3.77 -11.40 5.49
C TRP A 56 -3.05 -12.27 6.52
N ASN A 57 -3.36 -12.15 7.81
CA ASN A 57 -2.82 -13.04 8.84
C ASN A 57 -3.13 -14.53 8.62
N LYS A 58 -4.14 -14.85 7.81
CA LYS A 58 -4.51 -16.23 7.48
C LYS A 58 -3.44 -16.94 6.65
N PHE A 59 -2.71 -16.22 5.81
CA PHE A 59 -1.68 -16.78 4.95
C PHE A 59 -0.34 -16.05 5.04
N TRP A 60 -0.30 -14.84 5.59
CA TRP A 60 0.90 -14.03 5.76
C TRP A 60 0.96 -13.42 7.17
N PRO A 61 1.33 -14.22 8.19
CA PRO A 61 1.34 -13.76 9.58
C PRO A 61 2.43 -12.74 9.85
N ILE A 62 2.31 -11.99 10.95
CA ILE A 62 3.23 -10.89 11.32
C ILE A 62 4.68 -11.36 11.35
N LYS A 63 4.96 -12.55 11.89
CA LYS A 63 6.32 -13.11 11.96
C LYS A 63 6.98 -13.30 10.59
N ASP A 64 6.22 -13.50 9.50
CA ASP A 64 6.74 -13.59 8.16
C ASP A 64 7.02 -12.19 7.59
N ARG A 65 6.22 -11.20 7.99
CA ARG A 65 6.42 -9.79 7.60
C ARG A 65 7.73 -9.23 8.14
N GLU A 66 8.13 -9.65 9.35
CA GLU A 66 9.38 -9.26 9.99
C GLU A 66 10.63 -9.83 9.28
N LEU A 67 10.45 -10.85 8.44
CA LEU A 67 11.53 -11.44 7.64
C LEU A 67 11.77 -10.73 6.31
N MET A 68 10.90 -9.80 5.93
CA MET A 68 11.04 -9.08 4.66
C MET A 68 12.30 -8.23 4.66
N VAL A 69 12.95 -8.20 3.50
CA VAL A 69 14.09 -7.32 3.23
C VAL A 69 13.77 -6.46 2.01
N TYR A 70 14.13 -5.20 2.09
CA TYR A 70 13.96 -4.28 0.98
C TYR A 70 14.99 -4.56 -0.11
N SER A 71 14.54 -4.66 -1.36
CA SER A 71 15.44 -4.79 -2.51
C SER A 71 16.08 -3.44 -2.83
N LYS A 72 17.38 -3.29 -2.54
CA LYS A 72 18.11 -2.03 -2.76
C LYS A 72 18.31 -1.68 -4.22
N ASP A 73 18.47 -2.71 -5.08
CA ASP A 73 18.84 -2.50 -6.48
C ASP A 73 17.64 -2.27 -7.40
N TYR A 74 16.48 -2.82 -7.06
CA TYR A 74 15.25 -2.78 -7.87
C TYR A 74 14.00 -2.41 -7.07
N GLY A 75 14.19 -2.00 -5.83
CA GLY A 75 13.10 -1.83 -4.89
C GLY A 75 12.28 -0.54 -5.05
N TYR A 76 12.75 0.41 -5.86
CA TYR A 76 12.06 1.68 -6.04
C TYR A 76 12.09 2.15 -7.49
N PHE A 77 10.95 2.55 -8.02
CA PHE A 77 10.82 3.21 -9.31
C PHE A 77 9.63 4.17 -9.34
N ASN A 78 9.70 5.17 -10.21
CA ASN A 78 8.62 6.12 -10.45
C ASN A 78 8.00 5.88 -11.83
N LEU A 79 6.68 5.94 -11.90
CA LEU A 79 5.92 5.92 -13.15
C LEU A 79 5.03 7.16 -13.21
N ASN A 80 5.08 7.86 -14.34
CA ASN A 80 4.16 8.96 -14.62
C ASN A 80 3.04 8.46 -15.53
N ALA A 81 1.81 8.51 -15.04
CA ALA A 81 0.62 8.17 -15.81
C ALA A 81 -0.15 9.45 -16.17
N LYS A 82 -0.53 9.57 -17.46
CA LYS A 82 -1.38 10.68 -17.94
C LYS A 82 -2.85 10.31 -17.77
N CYS A 83 -3.28 10.16 -16.53
CA CYS A 83 -4.67 9.86 -16.19
C CYS A 83 -5.01 10.38 -14.79
N ASN A 84 -6.29 10.47 -14.49
CA ASN A 84 -6.72 10.71 -13.12
C ASN A 84 -6.30 9.51 -12.24
N TRP A 85 -5.67 9.78 -11.10
CA TRP A 85 -5.15 8.76 -10.19
C TRP A 85 -6.22 7.76 -9.71
N LYS A 86 -7.50 8.15 -9.67
CA LYS A 86 -8.61 7.27 -9.29
C LYS A 86 -8.80 6.13 -10.27
N PHE A 87 -8.57 6.36 -11.57
CA PHE A 87 -8.60 5.29 -12.56
C PHE A 87 -7.52 4.24 -12.36
N ALA A 88 -6.35 4.63 -11.84
CA ALA A 88 -5.33 3.66 -11.46
C ALA A 88 -5.82 2.74 -10.34
N ILE A 89 -6.52 3.28 -9.34
CA ILE A 89 -7.12 2.50 -8.25
C ILE A 89 -8.23 1.59 -8.77
N GLU A 90 -9.15 2.11 -9.59
CA GLU A 90 -10.24 1.32 -10.17
C GLU A 90 -9.68 0.15 -10.99
N ASN A 91 -8.71 0.42 -11.87
CA ASN A 91 -8.05 -0.61 -12.67
C ASN A 91 -7.31 -1.64 -11.81
N TYR A 92 -6.74 -1.23 -10.70
CA TYR A 92 -6.04 -2.14 -9.78
C TYR A 92 -6.99 -3.08 -9.02
N CYS A 93 -8.22 -2.64 -8.77
CA CYS A 93 -9.23 -3.39 -8.03
C CYS A 93 -10.05 -4.36 -8.90
N GLU A 94 -9.85 -4.39 -10.22
CA GLU A 94 -10.59 -5.23 -11.15
C GLU A 94 -9.64 -6.06 -12.02
N SER A 95 -10.15 -7.10 -12.67
CA SER A 95 -9.39 -8.01 -13.53
C SER A 95 -9.90 -8.05 -14.99
N TYR A 96 -10.91 -7.28 -15.32
CA TYR A 96 -11.55 -7.32 -16.64
C TYR A 96 -10.62 -6.94 -17.79
N HIS A 97 -9.65 -6.06 -17.55
CA HIS A 97 -8.68 -5.63 -18.56
C HIS A 97 -7.60 -6.68 -18.88
N LEU A 98 -7.39 -7.68 -18.02
CA LEU A 98 -6.28 -8.64 -18.13
C LEU A 98 -6.19 -9.33 -19.50
N PRO A 99 -7.27 -9.88 -20.08
CA PRO A 99 -7.17 -10.59 -21.35
C PRO A 99 -6.69 -9.71 -22.51
N TRP A 100 -7.01 -8.42 -22.48
CA TRP A 100 -6.74 -7.48 -23.57
C TRP A 100 -5.51 -6.61 -23.33
N VAL A 101 -5.31 -6.13 -22.11
CA VAL A 101 -4.21 -5.20 -21.76
C VAL A 101 -2.98 -5.98 -21.31
N HIS A 102 -3.18 -7.07 -20.57
CA HIS A 102 -2.11 -7.88 -20.01
C HIS A 102 -2.20 -9.36 -20.39
N PRO A 103 -2.22 -9.72 -21.70
CA PRO A 103 -2.37 -11.11 -22.13
C PRO A 103 -1.27 -12.03 -21.59
N GLY A 104 -0.06 -11.50 -21.38
CA GLY A 104 1.04 -12.22 -20.75
C GLY A 104 0.71 -12.60 -19.30
N LEU A 105 0.18 -11.67 -18.50
CA LEU A 105 -0.27 -11.94 -17.13
C LEU A 105 -1.44 -12.92 -17.12
N ASN A 106 -2.43 -12.71 -18.00
CA ASN A 106 -3.58 -13.60 -18.11
C ASN A 106 -3.21 -15.05 -18.49
N SER A 107 -2.02 -15.29 -19.07
CA SER A 107 -1.58 -16.64 -19.42
C SER A 107 -1.24 -17.51 -18.20
N TYR A 108 -0.94 -16.91 -17.05
CA TYR A 108 -0.60 -17.60 -15.80
C TYR A 108 -1.37 -17.13 -14.56
N SER A 109 -2.30 -16.21 -14.75
CA SER A 109 -3.28 -15.73 -13.78
C SER A 109 -4.54 -15.36 -14.56
N LYS A 110 -5.36 -16.36 -14.88
CA LYS A 110 -6.52 -16.18 -15.76
C LYS A 110 -7.62 -15.42 -15.06
N ILE A 111 -8.36 -14.62 -15.82
CA ILE A 111 -9.48 -13.84 -15.29
C ILE A 111 -10.50 -14.71 -14.54
N ASP A 112 -10.75 -15.94 -14.98
CA ASP A 112 -11.70 -16.87 -14.37
C ASP A 112 -11.26 -17.33 -12.96
N ASP A 113 -9.98 -17.23 -12.63
CA ASP A 113 -9.42 -17.58 -11.33
C ASP A 113 -9.41 -16.40 -10.35
N HIS A 114 -9.85 -15.21 -10.80
CA HIS A 114 -9.88 -14.01 -9.99
C HIS A 114 -11.17 -13.92 -9.16
N TYR A 115 -11.03 -13.30 -8.00
CA TYR A 115 -12.15 -13.01 -7.09
C TYR A 115 -12.06 -11.57 -6.57
N HIS A 116 -13.20 -11.01 -6.23
CA HIS A 116 -13.28 -9.67 -5.65
C HIS A 116 -13.06 -9.70 -4.14
N ILE A 117 -12.33 -8.72 -3.66
CA ILE A 117 -12.20 -8.42 -2.25
C ILE A 117 -13.09 -7.21 -1.97
N GLN A 118 -14.32 -7.51 -1.55
CA GLN A 118 -15.23 -6.48 -1.07
C GLN A 118 -14.79 -6.08 0.33
N GLY A 119 -13.92 -5.07 0.41
CA GLY A 119 -13.40 -4.58 1.66
C GLY A 119 -14.43 -3.76 2.46
N LEU A 120 -13.98 -2.71 3.10
CA LEU A 120 -14.81 -1.78 3.84
C LEU A 120 -14.83 -0.42 3.16
N PRO A 121 -15.99 0.27 3.09
CA PRO A 121 -16.08 1.60 2.54
C PRO A 121 -15.05 2.54 3.17
N ASN A 122 -14.41 3.36 2.33
CA ASN A 122 -13.37 4.32 2.71
C ASN A 122 -12.14 3.71 3.41
N ARG A 123 -11.93 2.39 3.31
CA ARG A 123 -10.75 1.72 3.87
C ARG A 123 -9.99 0.97 2.82
N PHE A 124 -10.55 -0.08 2.27
CA PHE A 124 -9.88 -0.88 1.24
C PHE A 124 -10.90 -1.65 0.39
N ALA A 125 -10.48 -1.95 -0.80
CA ALA A 125 -11.11 -2.90 -1.72
C ALA A 125 -10.02 -3.51 -2.61
N GLY A 126 -10.35 -4.55 -3.37
CA GLY A 126 -9.36 -5.13 -4.26
C GLY A 126 -9.84 -6.38 -4.96
N GLN A 127 -8.87 -7.13 -5.43
CA GLN A 127 -9.06 -8.42 -6.06
C GLN A 127 -7.97 -9.39 -5.62
N GLY A 128 -8.17 -10.65 -5.90
CA GLY A 128 -7.16 -11.68 -5.75
C GLY A 128 -7.30 -12.73 -6.82
N THR A 129 -6.34 -13.62 -6.92
CA THR A 129 -6.39 -14.80 -7.78
C THR A 129 -6.09 -16.05 -6.97
N MET A 130 -6.78 -17.14 -7.32
CA MET A 130 -6.49 -18.46 -6.76
C MET A 130 -5.33 -19.15 -7.48
N VAL A 131 -4.94 -18.66 -8.66
CA VAL A 131 -3.90 -19.25 -9.49
C VAL A 131 -2.96 -18.17 -10.03
N TYR A 132 -1.85 -17.95 -9.30
CA TYR A 132 -0.73 -17.14 -9.76
C TYR A 132 0.49 -18.05 -9.93
N ASN A 133 0.77 -18.45 -11.15
CA ASN A 133 1.85 -19.39 -11.44
C ASN A 133 2.74 -18.92 -12.61
N PRO A 134 3.52 -17.85 -12.42
CA PRO A 134 4.38 -17.32 -13.46
C PRO A 134 5.50 -18.31 -13.81
N LYS A 135 5.73 -18.48 -15.10
CA LYS A 135 6.86 -19.24 -15.62
C LYS A 135 8.07 -18.32 -15.78
N PHE A 136 8.93 -18.29 -14.77
CA PHE A 136 10.18 -17.52 -14.85
C PHE A 136 11.17 -18.20 -15.79
N LYS A 137 11.79 -17.42 -16.66
CA LYS A 137 12.88 -17.89 -17.55
C LYS A 137 14.20 -18.12 -16.81
N SER A 138 14.33 -17.62 -15.58
CA SER A 138 15.52 -17.75 -14.74
C SER A 138 15.26 -18.71 -13.58
N ASN A 139 16.32 -19.37 -13.11
CA ASN A 139 16.26 -20.19 -11.88
C ASN A 139 16.21 -19.34 -10.60
N LEU A 140 16.18 -18.01 -10.73
CA LEU A 140 16.06 -17.09 -9.62
C LEU A 140 14.59 -17.06 -9.16
N LYS A 141 14.35 -17.64 -8.01
CA LYS A 141 13.07 -17.58 -7.30
C LYS A 141 13.31 -16.91 -5.96
N PHE A 142 12.39 -16.05 -5.54
CA PHE A 142 12.39 -15.59 -4.17
C PHE A 142 12.01 -16.75 -3.23
N PRO A 143 12.54 -16.78 -2.01
CA PRO A 143 12.11 -17.76 -1.02
C PRO A 143 10.66 -17.52 -0.63
N THR A 144 9.89 -18.59 -0.55
CA THR A 144 8.50 -18.53 -0.05
C THR A 144 8.50 -18.15 1.43
N PHE A 145 7.53 -17.35 1.87
CA PHE A 145 7.33 -17.04 3.28
C PHE A 145 7.13 -18.33 4.09
N PRO A 146 7.83 -18.50 5.21
CA PRO A 146 7.91 -19.80 5.92
C PRO A 146 6.56 -20.35 6.38
N ASN A 147 5.61 -19.47 6.67
CA ASN A 147 4.29 -19.87 7.18
C ASN A 147 3.18 -19.73 6.14
N TRP A 148 3.53 -19.51 4.88
CA TRP A 148 2.54 -19.49 3.79
C TRP A 148 1.91 -20.88 3.63
N PRO A 149 0.56 -21.00 3.66
CA PRO A 149 -0.10 -22.30 3.57
C PRO A 149 0.15 -22.99 2.22
N LYS A 150 0.46 -24.28 2.25
CA LYS A 150 0.76 -25.05 1.02
C LYS A 150 -0.44 -25.19 0.09
N ASP A 151 -1.63 -25.26 0.65
CA ASP A 151 -2.90 -25.30 -0.09
C ASP A 151 -3.28 -23.96 -0.74
N GLN A 152 -2.55 -22.88 -0.36
CA GLN A 152 -2.72 -21.54 -0.89
C GLN A 152 -1.47 -21.04 -1.63
N GLU A 153 -0.62 -21.95 -2.09
CA GLU A 153 0.66 -21.61 -2.73
C GLU A 153 0.54 -20.65 -3.91
N HIS A 154 -0.59 -20.67 -4.59
CA HIS A 154 -0.80 -19.87 -5.82
C HIS A 154 -1.70 -18.64 -5.60
N ILE A 155 -2.06 -18.33 -4.38
CA ILE A 155 -2.83 -17.13 -4.08
C ILE A 155 -1.95 -15.88 -4.24
N ALA A 156 -2.54 -14.85 -4.84
CA ALA A 156 -2.04 -13.49 -4.81
C ALA A 156 -3.20 -12.53 -4.55
N GLU A 157 -2.97 -11.47 -3.81
CA GLU A 157 -3.98 -10.43 -3.56
C GLU A 157 -3.45 -9.05 -3.88
N TYR A 158 -4.33 -8.24 -4.45
CA TYR A 158 -4.09 -6.87 -4.90
C TYR A 158 -5.14 -5.98 -4.26
N VAL A 159 -4.71 -5.13 -3.34
CA VAL A 159 -5.61 -4.34 -2.49
C VAL A 159 -5.26 -2.86 -2.60
N ALA A 160 -6.25 -2.05 -2.94
CA ALA A 160 -6.17 -0.61 -2.79
C ALA A 160 -6.59 -0.23 -1.36
N LEU A 161 -5.68 0.41 -0.64
CA LEU A 161 -5.90 0.97 0.68
C LEU A 161 -6.13 2.47 0.52
N PHE A 162 -7.30 2.92 0.94
CA PHE A 162 -7.70 4.32 0.79
C PHE A 162 -6.76 5.26 1.59
N PRO A 163 -6.41 6.44 1.07
CA PRO A 163 -6.90 6.99 -0.20
C PRO A 163 -6.03 6.61 -1.42
N ASN A 164 -4.76 6.30 -1.26
CA ASN A 164 -3.80 6.37 -2.36
C ASN A 164 -2.71 5.29 -2.36
N VAL A 165 -2.91 4.19 -1.66
CA VAL A 165 -1.93 3.10 -1.59
C VAL A 165 -2.49 1.85 -2.25
N MET A 166 -1.71 1.23 -3.13
CA MET A 166 -2.00 -0.06 -3.75
C MET A 166 -0.96 -1.07 -3.28
N LEU A 167 -1.43 -2.21 -2.79
CA LEU A 167 -0.62 -3.24 -2.15
C LEU A 167 -0.77 -4.55 -2.90
N GLY A 168 0.33 -5.25 -3.15
CA GLY A 168 0.29 -6.59 -3.70
C GLY A 168 1.03 -7.56 -2.81
N ILE A 169 0.38 -8.70 -2.48
CA ILE A 169 0.98 -9.77 -1.70
C ILE A 169 0.98 -11.08 -2.49
N HIS A 170 2.13 -11.71 -2.52
CA HIS A 170 2.40 -13.01 -3.11
C HIS A 170 3.10 -13.90 -2.08
N LYS A 171 3.20 -15.19 -2.35
CA LYS A 171 3.83 -16.14 -1.44
C LYS A 171 5.29 -15.84 -1.09
N ASP A 172 5.95 -15.03 -1.89
CA ASP A 172 7.39 -14.82 -1.88
C ASP A 172 7.81 -13.35 -1.94
N HIS A 173 6.88 -12.44 -2.11
CA HIS A 173 7.16 -11.00 -2.10
C HIS A 173 5.92 -10.17 -1.80
N PHE A 174 6.19 -8.96 -1.39
CA PHE A 174 5.21 -7.89 -1.19
C PHE A 174 5.69 -6.63 -1.90
N TYR A 175 4.76 -5.84 -2.43
CA TYR A 175 5.06 -4.52 -2.96
C TYR A 175 3.97 -3.52 -2.61
N ALA A 176 4.33 -2.26 -2.62
CA ALA A 176 3.42 -1.14 -2.43
C ALA A 176 3.67 -0.06 -3.49
N TYR A 177 2.60 0.49 -4.02
CA TYR A 177 2.61 1.71 -4.80
C TYR A 177 1.84 2.78 -4.04
N TRP A 178 2.35 3.99 -3.99
CA TRP A 178 1.57 5.13 -3.56
C TRP A 178 1.38 6.09 -4.73
N LEU A 179 0.18 6.63 -4.81
CA LEU A 179 -0.23 7.54 -5.88
C LEU A 179 -0.08 8.97 -5.42
N GLU A 180 0.60 9.77 -6.21
CA GLU A 180 0.78 11.20 -5.99
C GLU A 180 0.08 11.96 -7.13
N PRO A 181 -1.07 12.61 -6.87
CA PRO A 181 -1.65 13.51 -7.84
C PRO A 181 -0.72 14.69 -8.12
N VAL A 182 -0.31 14.87 -9.38
CA VAL A 182 0.62 15.93 -9.78
C VAL A 182 -0.14 17.24 -10.07
N ASN A 183 -1.37 17.12 -10.57
CA ASN A 183 -2.26 18.24 -10.87
C ASN A 183 -3.73 17.82 -10.70
N ASN A 184 -4.66 18.72 -10.98
CA ASN A 184 -6.10 18.47 -10.85
C ASN A 184 -6.75 17.87 -12.12
N GLU A 185 -5.97 17.48 -13.10
CA GLU A 185 -6.44 16.91 -14.37
C GLU A 185 -6.37 15.38 -14.39
#